data_d1ce0c30dbedd3eb181424b365a0305f
#
_entry.id   d1ce0c30dbedd3eb181424b365a0305f
#
_cell.length_a   1.000
_cell.length_b   1.000
_cell.length_c   1.000
_cell.angle_alpha   90.00
_cell.angle_beta   90.00
_cell.angle_gamma   90.00
#
_symmetry.space_group_name_H-M   'P 1'
#
loop_
_entity.id
_entity.type
_entity.pdbx_description
1 polymer ?
#
loop_
_entity_poly.entity_id
_entity_poly.type
_entity_poly.pdbx_seq_one_letter_code
_entity_poly.pdbx_strand_id
1 'polypeptide(L)'
;PAITAADLRRHVETLASPQLEGRMTGTIGEQKATQYVAEEFRRLGLEPAGENGTYFQQFNFTAGMEIEKSSTLKLDGPRKVTRRFSPKINLDWRPVTWSATGETPLKQVVWGNYGIVAPEGNGFSEYDSFVHLDVTDKWVMVLRYMPEEISPEHRQHLSRYSSLRYKAM
;
A
#
# COMPACT_ATOMS: atom_id res chain seq x y z
N PRO A 1 19.58 -3.47 -39.84
CA PRO A 1 19.19 -4.87 -39.65
C PRO A 1 17.76 -4.93 -39.15
N ALA A 2 16.97 -5.90 -39.67
CA ALA A 2 15.60 -6.07 -39.23
C ALA A 2 15.58 -6.83 -37.88
N ILE A 3 14.71 -6.43 -36.95
CA ILE A 3 14.46 -7.13 -35.73
C ILE A 3 13.74 -8.46 -36.05
N THR A 4 14.27 -9.57 -35.57
CA THR A 4 13.70 -10.91 -35.82
C THR A 4 12.95 -11.45 -34.61
N ALA A 5 12.06 -12.43 -34.85
CA ALA A 5 11.39 -13.13 -33.75
C ALA A 5 12.37 -13.87 -32.82
N ALA A 6 13.52 -14.30 -33.34
CA ALA A 6 14.57 -14.94 -32.56
C ALA A 6 15.24 -13.94 -31.60
N ASP A 7 15.47 -12.70 -32.04
CA ASP A 7 16.03 -11.64 -31.17
C ASP A 7 15.07 -11.32 -30.01
N LEU A 8 13.78 -11.14 -30.32
CA LEU A 8 12.77 -10.89 -29.30
C LEU A 8 12.66 -12.03 -28.30
N ARG A 9 12.65 -13.28 -28.78
CA ARG A 9 12.61 -14.46 -27.93
C ARG A 9 13.79 -14.52 -26.98
N ARG A 10 15.02 -14.30 -27.48
CA ARG A 10 16.23 -14.28 -26.67
C ARG A 10 16.14 -13.25 -25.53
N HIS A 11 15.68 -12.03 -25.81
CA HIS A 11 15.52 -11.00 -24.79
C HIS A 11 14.46 -11.38 -23.75
N VAL A 12 13.32 -11.90 -24.20
CA VAL A 12 12.24 -12.33 -23.29
C VAL A 12 12.70 -13.49 -22.41
N GLU A 13 13.30 -14.55 -22.98
CA GLU A 13 13.81 -15.71 -22.25
C GLU A 13 14.87 -15.30 -21.22
N THR A 14 15.77 -14.41 -21.56
CA THR A 14 16.79 -13.90 -20.63
C THR A 14 16.16 -13.09 -19.50
N LEU A 15 15.36 -12.08 -19.84
CA LEU A 15 14.80 -11.15 -18.85
C LEU A 15 13.69 -11.77 -18.01
N ALA A 16 13.00 -12.80 -18.48
CA ALA A 16 11.98 -13.53 -17.71
C ALA A 16 12.54 -14.78 -17.00
N SER A 17 13.85 -15.00 -17.08
CA SER A 17 14.44 -16.21 -16.49
C SER A 17 14.36 -16.22 -14.96
N PRO A 18 14.23 -17.39 -14.32
CA PRO A 18 14.23 -17.53 -12.86
C PRO A 18 15.47 -16.95 -12.17
N GLN A 19 16.61 -16.91 -12.87
CA GLN A 19 17.88 -16.37 -12.36
C GLN A 19 17.82 -14.87 -12.04
N LEU A 20 16.83 -14.15 -12.60
CA LEU A 20 16.60 -12.74 -12.34
C LEU A 20 15.55 -12.46 -11.27
N GLU A 21 14.98 -13.50 -10.64
CA GLU A 21 14.12 -13.41 -9.45
C GLU A 21 13.01 -12.34 -9.52
N GLY A 22 12.47 -12.12 -10.74
CA GLY A 22 11.44 -11.11 -11.00
C GLY A 22 11.97 -9.66 -11.11
N ARG A 23 13.25 -9.39 -10.98
CA ARG A 23 13.91 -8.09 -11.21
C ARG A 23 13.35 -6.94 -10.39
N MET A 24 12.96 -7.23 -9.15
CA MET A 24 12.48 -6.17 -8.26
C MET A 24 13.58 -5.13 -8.03
N THR A 25 13.23 -3.85 -8.08
CA THR A 25 14.16 -2.74 -7.87
C THR A 25 14.94 -2.89 -6.56
N GLY A 26 16.25 -2.69 -6.62
CA GLY A 26 17.17 -2.83 -5.48
C GLY A 26 17.60 -4.27 -5.18
N THR A 27 17.24 -5.25 -6.01
CA THR A 27 17.68 -6.65 -5.84
C THR A 27 18.80 -7.03 -6.80
N ILE A 28 19.45 -8.15 -6.51
CA ILE A 28 20.46 -8.75 -7.41
C ILE A 28 19.85 -9.09 -8.77
N GLY A 29 18.57 -9.46 -8.81
CA GLY A 29 17.87 -9.74 -10.07
C GLY A 29 17.73 -8.50 -10.96
N GLU A 30 17.44 -7.33 -10.38
CA GLU A 30 17.42 -6.07 -11.09
C GLU A 30 18.84 -5.67 -11.60
N GLN A 31 19.86 -5.82 -10.75
CA GLN A 31 21.25 -5.52 -11.15
C GLN A 31 21.70 -6.37 -12.34
N LYS A 32 21.40 -7.67 -12.34
CA LYS A 32 21.70 -8.56 -13.48
C LYS A 32 20.91 -8.15 -14.74
N ALA A 33 19.66 -7.75 -14.59
CA ALA A 33 18.83 -7.35 -15.71
C ALA A 33 19.32 -6.05 -16.36
N THR A 34 19.64 -5.05 -15.55
CA THR A 34 20.20 -3.77 -16.04
C THR A 34 21.56 -3.95 -16.67
N GLN A 35 22.40 -4.82 -16.10
CA GLN A 35 23.70 -5.19 -16.71
C GLN A 35 23.51 -5.83 -18.09
N TYR A 36 22.58 -6.77 -18.21
CA TYR A 36 22.25 -7.39 -19.50
C TYR A 36 21.82 -6.34 -20.53
N VAL A 37 20.98 -5.40 -20.16
CA VAL A 37 20.55 -4.31 -21.06
C VAL A 37 21.74 -3.43 -21.47
N ALA A 38 22.63 -3.08 -20.54
CA ALA A 38 23.83 -2.28 -20.83
C ALA A 38 24.79 -3.01 -21.79
N GLU A 39 24.93 -4.32 -21.66
CA GLU A 39 25.73 -5.15 -22.57
C GLU A 39 25.11 -5.21 -23.96
N GLU A 40 23.80 -5.31 -24.09
CA GLU A 40 23.12 -5.26 -25.38
C GLU A 40 23.26 -3.88 -26.06
N PHE A 41 23.15 -2.78 -25.30
CA PHE A 41 23.38 -1.43 -25.82
C PHE A 41 24.82 -1.28 -26.37
N ARG A 42 25.82 -1.77 -25.63
CA ARG A 42 27.22 -1.76 -26.09
C ARG A 42 27.38 -2.62 -27.33
N ARG A 43 26.77 -3.81 -27.38
CA ARG A 43 26.81 -4.71 -28.54
C ARG A 43 26.20 -4.06 -29.79
N LEU A 44 25.19 -3.24 -29.64
CA LEU A 44 24.52 -2.50 -30.70
C LEU A 44 25.26 -1.22 -31.10
N GLY A 45 26.35 -0.87 -30.41
CA GLY A 45 27.14 0.33 -30.71
C GLY A 45 26.48 1.63 -30.27
N LEU A 46 25.53 1.57 -29.33
CA LEU A 46 24.94 2.78 -28.75
C LEU A 46 25.96 3.46 -27.84
N GLU A 47 25.98 4.79 -27.89
CA GLU A 47 26.83 5.57 -26.98
C GLU A 47 26.24 5.60 -25.58
N PRO A 48 27.05 5.47 -24.50
CA PRO A 48 26.59 5.58 -23.13
C PRO A 48 26.14 7.02 -22.85
N ALA A 49 24.91 7.18 -22.38
CA ALA A 49 24.30 8.46 -22.02
C ALA A 49 23.90 8.57 -20.53
N GLY A 50 24.30 7.61 -19.74
CA GLY A 50 24.07 7.61 -18.30
C GLY A 50 25.14 8.36 -17.50
N GLU A 51 25.10 8.26 -16.20
CA GLU A 51 26.03 8.95 -15.31
C GLU A 51 27.47 8.47 -15.51
N ASN A 52 28.42 9.38 -15.44
CA ASN A 52 29.85 9.11 -15.58
C ASN A 52 30.23 8.33 -16.85
N GLY A 53 29.50 8.54 -17.95
CA GLY A 53 29.76 7.87 -19.24
C GLY A 53 29.39 6.39 -19.23
N THR A 54 28.43 5.99 -18.42
CA THR A 54 27.87 4.64 -18.34
C THR A 54 26.51 4.55 -19.04
N TYR A 55 25.89 3.38 -19.03
CA TYR A 55 24.50 3.18 -19.46
C TYR A 55 23.52 3.24 -18.27
N PHE A 56 23.98 3.61 -17.08
CA PHE A 56 23.19 3.58 -15.85
C PHE A 56 22.86 4.99 -15.38
N GLN A 57 21.67 5.14 -14.81
CA GLN A 57 21.25 6.28 -14.04
C GLN A 57 20.83 5.81 -12.63
N GLN A 58 21.45 6.35 -11.61
CA GLN A 58 21.12 6.02 -10.22
C GLN A 58 19.95 6.86 -9.73
N PHE A 59 19.09 6.25 -8.94
CA PHE A 59 18.00 6.95 -8.25
C PHE A 59 17.73 6.33 -6.89
N ASN A 60 17.25 7.16 -5.98
CA ASN A 60 16.80 6.71 -4.68
C ASN A 60 15.32 6.37 -4.73
N PHE A 61 14.92 5.27 -4.11
CA PHE A 61 13.53 4.90 -3.99
C PHE A 61 13.25 4.37 -2.57
N THR A 62 11.98 4.43 -2.15
CA THR A 62 11.55 3.87 -0.88
C THR A 62 11.34 2.37 -1.05
N ALA A 63 12.29 1.57 -0.58
CA ALA A 63 12.24 0.10 -0.67
C ALA A 63 11.15 -0.53 0.21
N GLY A 64 10.68 0.19 1.21
CA GLY A 64 9.63 -0.24 2.12
C GLY A 64 9.51 0.68 3.32
N MET A 65 8.57 0.36 4.19
CA MET A 65 8.44 0.99 5.49
C MET A 65 8.57 -0.08 6.58
N GLU A 66 9.39 0.20 7.58
CA GLU A 66 9.54 -0.68 8.74
C GLU A 66 8.80 -0.07 9.93
N ILE A 67 8.16 -0.94 10.71
CA ILE A 67 7.51 -0.52 11.94
C ILE A 67 8.56 -0.45 13.03
N GLU A 68 8.78 0.74 13.57
CA GLU A 68 9.71 0.92 14.68
C GLU A 68 9.28 0.12 15.91
N LYS A 69 10.24 -0.50 16.59
CA LYS A 69 10.01 -1.28 17.83
C LYS A 69 9.46 -0.42 18.98
N SER A 70 9.71 0.89 18.92
CA SER A 70 9.18 1.89 19.85
C SER A 70 7.71 2.22 19.66
N SER A 71 7.10 1.78 18.53
CA SER A 71 5.69 2.07 18.25
C SER A 71 4.78 1.45 19.32
N THR A 72 3.94 2.28 19.92
CA THR A 72 3.03 1.87 21.01
C THR A 72 1.61 2.32 20.73
N LEU A 73 0.64 1.53 21.20
CA LEU A 73 -0.77 1.90 21.27
C LEU A 73 -1.20 1.77 22.74
N LYS A 74 -1.76 2.85 23.29
CA LYS A 74 -2.28 2.88 24.66
C LYS A 74 -3.79 3.12 24.60
N LEU A 75 -4.54 2.29 25.29
CA LEU A 75 -5.99 2.40 25.39
C LEU A 75 -6.36 2.52 26.87
N ASP A 76 -6.97 3.64 27.23
CA ASP A 76 -7.53 3.86 28.58
C ASP A 76 -9.04 3.67 28.53
N GLY A 77 -9.53 2.78 29.37
CA GLY A 77 -10.98 2.53 29.54
C GLY A 77 -11.58 3.36 30.66
N PRO A 78 -12.93 3.40 30.77
CA PRO A 78 -13.60 4.00 31.90
C PRO A 78 -13.10 3.40 33.23
N ARG A 79 -13.04 4.21 34.30
CA ARG A 79 -12.49 3.81 35.62
C ARG A 79 -13.03 2.50 36.21
N LYS A 80 -14.17 2.03 35.71
CA LYS A 80 -14.81 0.76 36.15
C LYS A 80 -14.31 -0.47 35.38
N VAL A 81 -13.52 -0.29 34.29
CA VAL A 81 -12.96 -1.42 33.55
C VAL A 81 -11.62 -1.78 34.19
N THR A 82 -11.61 -2.86 34.94
CA THR A 82 -10.43 -3.35 35.69
C THR A 82 -9.31 -3.89 34.78
N ARG A 83 -9.57 -4.10 33.52
CA ARG A 83 -8.60 -4.68 32.58
C ARG A 83 -7.99 -3.58 31.71
N ARG A 84 -6.75 -3.18 32.03
CA ARG A 84 -5.94 -2.37 31.12
C ARG A 84 -5.57 -3.23 29.93
N PHE A 85 -5.91 -2.79 28.73
CA PHE A 85 -5.52 -3.45 27.50
C PHE A 85 -4.27 -2.76 26.98
N SER A 86 -3.16 -3.52 26.92
CA SER A 86 -1.88 -3.04 26.35
C SER A 86 -1.62 -3.83 25.07
N PRO A 87 -2.10 -3.35 23.93
CA PRO A 87 -1.97 -4.05 22.66
C PRO A 87 -0.52 -4.23 22.26
N LYS A 88 -0.15 -5.42 21.80
CA LYS A 88 1.18 -5.74 21.31
C LYS A 88 1.25 -5.54 19.80
N ILE A 89 2.28 -4.80 19.37
CA ILE A 89 2.56 -4.57 17.95
C ILE A 89 2.77 -5.92 17.22
N ASN A 90 2.29 -6.01 15.99
CA ASN A 90 2.30 -7.20 15.14
C ASN A 90 1.48 -8.41 15.65
N LEU A 91 0.91 -8.36 16.85
CA LEU A 91 0.01 -9.38 17.38
C LEU A 91 -1.43 -8.85 17.43
N ASP A 92 -1.64 -7.75 18.17
CA ASP A 92 -2.97 -7.18 18.39
C ASP A 92 -3.25 -6.00 17.44
N TRP A 93 -2.20 -5.32 16.98
CA TRP A 93 -2.30 -4.18 16.08
C TRP A 93 -1.05 -4.00 15.23
N ARG A 94 -1.18 -3.28 14.15
CA ARG A 94 -0.06 -2.75 13.37
C ARG A 94 -0.49 -1.51 12.60
N PRO A 95 0.41 -0.51 12.43
CA PRO A 95 0.13 0.60 11.55
C PRO A 95 0.00 0.11 10.09
N VAL A 96 -0.76 0.81 9.30
CA VAL A 96 -0.81 0.60 7.85
C VAL A 96 0.40 1.25 7.17
N THR A 97 0.77 0.79 5.99
CA THR A 97 1.99 1.23 5.29
C THR A 97 2.02 2.73 4.94
N TRP A 98 0.91 3.40 5.01
CA TRP A 98 0.76 4.85 4.75
C TRP A 98 0.42 5.65 6.01
N SER A 99 0.58 5.06 7.20
CA SER A 99 0.48 5.81 8.47
C SER A 99 1.61 6.81 8.59
N ALA A 100 1.30 8.00 9.09
CA ALA A 100 2.33 8.97 9.45
C ALA A 100 3.14 8.50 10.65
N THR A 101 4.41 8.89 10.70
CA THR A 101 5.25 8.72 11.88
C THR A 101 5.05 9.92 12.81
N GLY A 102 4.85 9.68 14.09
CA GLY A 102 4.67 10.72 15.10
C GLY A 102 3.95 10.22 16.34
N GLU A 103 3.73 11.13 17.26
CA GLU A 103 2.95 10.89 18.46
C GLU A 103 1.63 11.63 18.41
N THR A 104 0.59 11.00 18.90
CA THR A 104 -0.73 11.64 19.02
C THR A 104 -1.13 11.69 20.49
N PRO A 105 -1.73 12.80 20.95
CA PRO A 105 -2.23 12.88 22.30
C PRO A 105 -3.37 11.89 22.55
N LEU A 106 -3.63 11.62 23.82
CA LEU A 106 -4.78 10.83 24.22
C LEU A 106 -6.08 11.51 23.75
N LYS A 107 -6.86 10.82 22.98
CA LYS A 107 -8.14 11.30 22.43
C LYS A 107 -9.24 10.29 22.67
N GLN A 108 -10.49 10.75 22.70
CA GLN A 108 -11.64 9.89 22.77
C GLN A 108 -11.71 8.97 21.54
N VAL A 109 -12.09 7.71 21.73
CA VAL A 109 -12.39 6.78 20.65
C VAL A 109 -13.91 6.70 20.47
N VAL A 110 -14.37 6.81 19.25
CA VAL A 110 -15.77 6.64 18.85
C VAL A 110 -15.91 5.51 17.86
N TRP A 111 -17.06 4.84 17.88
CA TRP A 111 -17.36 3.75 16.98
C TRP A 111 -18.02 4.27 15.71
N GLY A 112 -17.34 4.15 14.56
CA GLY A 112 -17.78 4.63 13.25
C GLY A 112 -18.32 3.53 12.31
N ASN A 113 -18.76 2.41 12.87
CA ASN A 113 -19.34 1.30 12.11
C ASN A 113 -18.41 0.83 10.98
N TYR A 114 -18.84 0.87 9.72
CA TYR A 114 -17.99 0.51 8.57
C TYR A 114 -17.11 1.66 8.07
N GLY A 115 -17.31 2.89 8.54
CA GLY A 115 -16.53 4.06 8.12
C GLY A 115 -16.65 4.37 6.63
N ILE A 116 -17.77 4.06 6.02
CA ILE A 116 -18.03 4.28 4.61
C ILE A 116 -18.89 5.53 4.47
N VAL A 117 -18.49 6.42 3.56
CA VAL A 117 -19.32 7.53 3.06
C VAL A 117 -19.41 7.33 1.56
N ALA A 118 -20.58 6.99 1.07
CA ALA A 118 -20.85 6.75 -0.33
C ALA A 118 -22.01 7.65 -0.80
N PRO A 119 -21.84 8.44 -1.86
CA PRO A 119 -22.90 9.30 -2.38
C PRO A 119 -24.05 8.46 -2.95
N GLU A 120 -25.20 9.07 -3.11
CA GLU A 120 -26.30 8.50 -3.86
C GLU A 120 -25.86 8.11 -5.27
N GLY A 121 -26.30 6.95 -5.74
CA GLY A 121 -25.98 6.47 -7.08
C GLY A 121 -26.38 5.02 -7.32
N ASN A 122 -26.48 4.66 -8.59
CA ASN A 122 -26.87 3.30 -9.02
C ASN A 122 -28.19 2.80 -8.41
N GLY A 123 -29.12 3.71 -8.10
CA GLY A 123 -30.41 3.35 -7.50
C GLY A 123 -30.37 3.18 -5.98
N PHE A 124 -29.25 3.50 -5.32
CA PHE A 124 -29.09 3.46 -3.87
C PHE A 124 -29.01 4.89 -3.32
N SER A 125 -29.62 5.09 -2.15
CA SER A 125 -29.50 6.35 -1.40
C SER A 125 -28.07 6.50 -0.85
N GLU A 126 -27.72 7.73 -0.47
CA GLU A 126 -26.48 8.01 0.26
C GLU A 126 -26.30 7.07 1.45
N TYR A 127 -25.09 6.58 1.63
CA TYR A 127 -24.68 5.77 2.78
C TYR A 127 -23.59 6.53 3.53
N ASP A 128 -23.88 6.95 4.75
CA ASP A 128 -22.92 7.64 5.61
C ASP A 128 -22.87 6.96 7.00
N SER A 129 -21.73 6.35 7.30
CA SER A 129 -21.47 5.73 8.61
C SER A 129 -21.41 6.75 9.76
N PHE A 130 -21.30 8.03 9.47
CA PHE A 130 -21.06 9.09 10.46
C PHE A 130 -22.23 10.07 10.63
N VAL A 131 -23.34 9.86 9.95
CA VAL A 131 -24.47 10.81 9.86
C VAL A 131 -24.96 11.37 11.22
N HIS A 132 -24.78 10.63 12.32
CA HIS A 132 -25.16 11.07 13.68
C HIS A 132 -23.99 11.04 14.66
N LEU A 133 -22.74 11.04 14.15
CA LEU A 133 -21.56 10.86 14.97
C LEU A 133 -20.64 12.08 14.83
N ASP A 134 -20.42 12.80 15.92
CA ASP A 134 -19.36 13.79 15.97
C ASP A 134 -17.98 13.08 16.07
N VAL A 135 -17.20 13.18 15.02
CA VAL A 135 -15.85 12.60 14.90
C VAL A 135 -14.74 13.62 15.04
N THR A 136 -15.09 14.90 15.26
CA THR A 136 -14.13 16.01 15.33
C THR A 136 -13.13 15.75 16.46
N ASP A 137 -11.84 15.82 16.15
CA ASP A 137 -10.73 15.59 17.10
C ASP A 137 -10.75 14.27 17.86
N LYS A 138 -11.38 13.23 17.33
CA LYS A 138 -11.50 11.90 17.96
C LYS A 138 -10.79 10.83 17.13
N TRP A 139 -10.43 9.74 17.77
CA TRP A 139 -10.10 8.51 17.09
C TRP A 139 -11.39 7.80 16.66
N VAL A 140 -11.46 7.42 15.40
CA VAL A 140 -12.61 6.67 14.89
C VAL A 140 -12.22 5.22 14.67
N MET A 141 -12.88 4.32 15.38
CA MET A 141 -12.73 2.88 15.18
C MET A 141 -13.75 2.40 14.16
N VAL A 142 -13.30 1.78 13.07
CA VAL A 142 -14.17 1.30 11.99
C VAL A 142 -13.88 -0.16 11.64
N LEU A 143 -14.87 -0.85 11.11
CA LEU A 143 -14.70 -2.17 10.53
C LEU A 143 -13.95 -2.08 9.20
N ARG A 144 -13.09 -3.06 8.93
CA ARG A 144 -12.23 -3.08 7.74
C ARG A 144 -13.02 -3.19 6.43
N TYR A 145 -14.04 -4.02 6.41
CA TYR A 145 -14.79 -4.36 5.20
C TYR A 145 -16.05 -3.50 5.05
N MET A 146 -17.09 -4.02 4.45
CA MET A 146 -18.40 -3.43 4.24
C MET A 146 -19.48 -4.33 4.84
N PRO A 147 -20.74 -3.87 4.96
CA PRO A 147 -21.85 -4.71 5.45
C PRO A 147 -21.98 -6.01 4.67
N GLU A 148 -22.26 -7.10 5.37
CA GLU A 148 -22.42 -8.43 4.75
C GLU A 148 -23.83 -8.69 4.24
N GLU A 149 -24.83 -8.19 4.98
CA GLU A 149 -26.25 -8.39 4.69
C GLU A 149 -26.82 -7.32 3.74
N ILE A 150 -26.20 -7.20 2.56
CA ILE A 150 -26.63 -6.29 1.48
C ILE A 150 -26.66 -7.02 0.14
N SER A 151 -27.47 -6.50 -0.82
CA SER A 151 -27.56 -7.10 -2.15
C SER A 151 -26.22 -7.04 -2.91
N PRO A 152 -25.99 -7.93 -3.89
CA PRO A 152 -24.77 -7.88 -4.71
C PRO A 152 -24.57 -6.53 -5.41
N GLU A 153 -25.64 -5.89 -5.88
CA GLU A 153 -25.61 -4.59 -6.56
C GLU A 153 -25.20 -3.47 -5.56
N HIS A 154 -25.76 -3.51 -4.34
CA HIS A 154 -25.40 -2.55 -3.29
C HIS A 154 -23.96 -2.77 -2.84
N ARG A 155 -23.51 -4.03 -2.72
CA ARG A 155 -22.11 -4.37 -2.45
C ARG A 155 -21.17 -3.82 -3.52
N GLN A 156 -21.55 -3.92 -4.79
CA GLN A 156 -20.78 -3.35 -5.90
C GLN A 156 -20.72 -1.81 -5.81
N HIS A 157 -21.81 -1.15 -5.45
CA HIS A 157 -21.84 0.30 -5.22
C HIS A 157 -20.87 0.70 -4.10
N LEU A 158 -20.98 0.08 -2.91
CA LEU A 158 -20.16 0.41 -1.74
C LEU A 158 -18.68 -0.02 -1.89
N SER A 159 -18.37 -0.97 -2.75
CA SER A 159 -16.98 -1.49 -2.92
C SER A 159 -15.97 -0.40 -3.28
N ARG A 160 -16.39 0.63 -4.00
CA ARG A 160 -15.57 1.80 -4.39
C ARG A 160 -15.14 2.63 -3.19
N TYR A 161 -15.94 2.63 -2.13
CA TYR A 161 -15.80 3.48 -0.93
C TYR A 161 -15.33 2.70 0.31
N SER A 162 -15.08 1.40 0.18
CA SER A 162 -14.82 0.50 1.31
C SER A 162 -13.33 0.23 1.58
N SER A 163 -12.42 0.69 0.72
CA SER A 163 -10.99 0.47 0.93
C SER A 163 -10.50 1.22 2.18
N LEU A 164 -9.53 0.65 2.90
CA LEU A 164 -8.96 1.31 4.09
C LEU A 164 -8.42 2.71 3.79
N ARG A 165 -7.84 2.89 2.61
CA ARG A 165 -7.30 4.19 2.20
C ARG A 165 -8.41 5.21 1.99
N TYR A 166 -9.52 4.81 1.38
CA TYR A 166 -10.68 5.69 1.20
C TYR A 166 -11.29 6.12 2.54
N LYS A 167 -11.43 5.17 3.48
CA LYS A 167 -11.98 5.44 4.82
C LYS A 167 -11.11 6.38 5.67
N ALA A 168 -9.83 6.53 5.33
CA ALA A 168 -8.88 7.38 6.04
C ALA A 168 -8.65 8.76 5.38
N MET A 169 -9.30 9.02 4.25
CA MET A 169 -9.28 10.32 3.56
C MET A 169 -10.42 11.21 4.03
#